data_917ba3618db3e752f578d176ae6ffbbd
#
_entry.id   917ba3618db3e752f578d176ae6ffbbd
#
_cell.length_a   1.000
_cell.length_b   1.000
_cell.length_c   1.000
_cell.angle_alpha   90.00
_cell.angle_beta   90.00
_cell.angle_gamma   90.00
#
_symmetry.space_group_name_H-M   'P 1'
#
loop_
_entity.id
_entity.type
_entity.pdbx_description
1 polymer ?
#
loop_
_entity_poly.entity_id
_entity_poly.type
_entity_poly.pdbx_seq_one_letter_code
_entity_poly.pdbx_strand_id
1 'polypeptide(L)'
;MSSSPDALWLNVSPALQKFDRPLLKHLAQHRAIAHWQYCQTQDEAVSMAAALVLLHDYLKQGDRPVHLLGHGISGALALLYARRHPERVRSLTLLSVGVCPLVDWQAHYYSRFALLPCSRETVLAQMVPTLFGRQSWPVTQDLIQLLEKDLDNSLSPHTLYRRASLFPGGVPVPLLVCGGSEDAIIDPNALDGWRPWLKDEGFFPKDETGWTPPGDRLWQCPGGRYFFHYHFPQSTAEQILDFWQSFSRLPVQHPAFEIASAG
;
A
#
# COMPACT_ATOMS: atom_id res chain seq x y z
N MET A 1 -19.73 -14.07 16.35
CA MET A 1 -18.86 -14.40 15.21
C MET A 1 -18.31 -13.06 14.71
N SER A 2 -17.00 -12.82 14.81
CA SER A 2 -16.39 -11.60 14.26
C SER A 2 -16.41 -11.71 12.74
N SER A 3 -17.10 -10.81 12.04
CA SER A 3 -17.11 -10.83 10.59
C SER A 3 -15.69 -10.52 10.09
N SER A 4 -15.19 -11.31 9.14
CA SER A 4 -13.91 -11.03 8.49
C SER A 4 -13.89 -9.61 7.91
N PRO A 5 -12.80 -8.85 8.03
CA PRO A 5 -12.72 -7.49 7.50
C PRO A 5 -12.86 -7.50 5.98
N ASP A 6 -13.35 -6.38 5.42
CA ASP A 6 -13.39 -6.20 3.96
C ASP A 6 -12.01 -5.89 3.40
N ALA A 7 -11.22 -5.13 4.15
CA ALA A 7 -9.90 -4.70 3.76
C ALA A 7 -8.90 -4.79 4.91
N LEU A 8 -7.63 -5.01 4.54
CA LEU A 8 -6.51 -5.10 5.47
C LEU A 8 -5.43 -4.09 5.07
N TRP A 9 -5.19 -3.13 5.96
CA TRP A 9 -4.06 -2.22 5.87
C TRP A 9 -2.83 -2.85 6.50
N LEU A 10 -1.75 -2.97 5.73
CA LEU A 10 -0.46 -3.45 6.25
C LEU A 10 0.40 -2.28 6.74
N ASN A 11 1.04 -2.47 7.87
CA ASN A 11 2.01 -1.53 8.42
C ASN A 11 3.22 -2.27 9.01
N VAL A 12 4.37 -2.06 8.40
CA VAL A 12 5.68 -2.54 8.88
C VAL A 12 6.60 -1.40 9.29
N SER A 13 6.07 -0.17 9.33
CA SER A 13 6.72 1.09 9.76
C SER A 13 5.91 1.74 10.88
N PRO A 14 5.90 1.14 12.09
CA PRO A 14 4.99 1.59 13.17
C PRO A 14 5.20 3.04 13.58
N ALA A 15 6.42 3.57 13.48
CA ALA A 15 6.71 4.96 13.77
C ALA A 15 5.97 5.95 12.86
N LEU A 16 5.69 5.55 11.60
CA LEU A 16 5.03 6.39 10.58
C LEU A 16 3.51 6.22 10.52
N GLN A 17 2.93 5.34 11.34
CA GLN A 17 1.49 5.01 11.35
C GLN A 17 0.56 6.24 11.43
N LYS A 18 1.01 7.33 12.07
CA LYS A 18 0.19 8.54 12.18
C LYS A 18 -0.21 9.13 10.82
N PHE A 19 0.60 8.90 9.78
CA PHE A 19 0.34 9.39 8.43
C PHE A 19 -0.73 8.60 7.69
N ASP A 20 -0.99 7.35 8.11
CA ASP A 20 -2.03 6.50 7.53
C ASP A 20 -3.43 6.84 8.05
N ARG A 21 -3.52 7.35 9.29
CA ARG A 21 -4.78 7.55 10.02
C ARG A 21 -5.83 8.37 9.27
N PRO A 22 -5.50 9.51 8.60
CA PRO A 22 -6.50 10.28 7.89
C PRO A 22 -7.18 9.48 6.77
N LEU A 23 -6.40 8.75 5.97
CA LEU A 23 -6.94 7.88 4.91
C LEU A 23 -7.79 6.75 5.50
N LEU A 24 -7.27 6.04 6.51
CA LEU A 24 -8.00 4.96 7.16
C LEU A 24 -9.33 5.40 7.76
N LYS A 25 -9.38 6.63 8.32
CA LYS A 25 -10.63 7.23 8.83
C LYS A 25 -11.68 7.40 7.73
N HIS A 26 -11.28 7.84 6.53
CA HIS A 26 -12.20 7.99 5.40
C HIS A 26 -12.68 6.62 4.90
N LEU A 27 -11.77 5.66 4.71
CA LEU A 27 -12.13 4.31 4.24
C LEU A 27 -13.04 3.57 5.22
N ALA A 28 -12.80 3.72 6.53
CA ALA A 28 -13.57 3.06 7.57
C ALA A 28 -15.03 3.55 7.68
N GLN A 29 -15.38 4.68 7.07
CA GLN A 29 -16.77 5.14 6.95
C GLN A 29 -17.60 4.27 5.99
N HIS A 30 -16.94 3.52 5.10
CA HIS A 30 -17.57 2.80 4.01
C HIS A 30 -17.36 1.28 4.07
N ARG A 31 -16.29 0.81 4.70
CA ARG A 31 -15.87 -0.60 4.75
C ARG A 31 -15.26 -0.96 6.10
N ALA A 32 -15.37 -2.23 6.48
CA ALA A 32 -14.68 -2.77 7.65
C ALA A 32 -13.18 -2.93 7.35
N ILE A 33 -12.36 -2.04 7.93
CA ILE A 33 -10.91 -2.03 7.73
C ILE A 33 -10.24 -2.63 8.97
N ALA A 34 -9.48 -3.69 8.80
CA ALA A 34 -8.54 -4.17 9.80
C ALA A 34 -7.14 -3.60 9.55
N HIS A 35 -6.37 -3.51 10.60
CA HIS A 35 -5.00 -3.04 10.57
C HIS A 35 -4.07 -4.18 11.04
N TRP A 36 -3.17 -4.62 10.16
CA TRP A 36 -2.16 -5.60 10.50
C TRP A 36 -0.82 -4.89 10.66
N GLN A 37 -0.18 -5.10 11.79
CA GLN A 37 1.09 -4.46 12.11
C GLN A 37 2.14 -5.52 12.42
N TYR A 38 3.31 -5.37 11.81
CA TYR A 38 4.51 -6.08 12.15
C TYR A 38 5.50 -5.14 12.81
N CYS A 39 5.94 -5.48 14.02
CA CYS A 39 6.95 -4.75 14.75
C CYS A 39 8.17 -5.65 14.88
N GLN A 40 9.33 -5.12 14.56
CA GLN A 40 10.59 -5.80 14.72
C GLN A 40 11.31 -5.25 15.95
N THR A 41 11.92 -6.12 16.74
CA THR A 41 12.82 -5.72 17.82
C THR A 41 14.24 -5.55 17.29
N GLN A 42 15.10 -4.82 18.01
CA GLN A 42 16.50 -4.60 17.60
C GLN A 42 17.32 -5.89 17.62
N ASP A 43 16.89 -6.89 18.37
CA ASP A 43 17.59 -8.19 18.51
C ASP A 43 17.16 -9.18 17.41
N GLU A 44 16.17 -8.84 16.58
CA GLU A 44 15.70 -9.72 15.51
C GLU A 44 16.36 -9.39 14.17
N ALA A 45 16.78 -10.42 13.46
CA ALA A 45 17.26 -10.24 12.09
C ALA A 45 16.13 -9.78 11.17
N VAL A 46 16.39 -8.78 10.35
CA VAL A 46 15.41 -8.28 9.35
C VAL A 46 15.01 -9.40 8.40
N SER A 47 13.73 -9.75 8.37
CA SER A 47 13.22 -10.82 7.52
C SER A 47 11.84 -10.51 6.93
N MET A 48 11.81 -10.11 5.66
CA MET A 48 10.56 -10.02 4.88
C MET A 48 9.85 -11.38 4.81
N ALA A 49 10.60 -12.49 4.83
CA ALA A 49 10.02 -13.83 4.81
C ALA A 49 9.25 -14.15 6.09
N ALA A 50 9.77 -13.76 7.26
CA ALA A 50 9.07 -13.93 8.53
C ALA A 50 7.76 -13.13 8.57
N ALA A 51 7.79 -11.85 8.13
CA ALA A 51 6.60 -11.01 8.04
C ALA A 51 5.55 -11.63 7.09
N LEU A 52 5.96 -12.21 5.95
CA LEU A 52 5.06 -12.89 5.02
C LEU A 52 4.40 -14.14 5.63
N VAL A 53 5.15 -14.93 6.40
CA VAL A 53 4.60 -16.10 7.09
C VAL A 53 3.56 -15.69 8.11
N LEU A 54 3.86 -14.69 8.95
CA LEU A 54 2.93 -14.18 9.95
C LEU A 54 1.68 -13.55 9.34
N LEU A 55 1.83 -12.84 8.22
CA LEU A 55 0.70 -12.29 7.47
C LEU A 55 -0.17 -13.43 6.90
N HIS A 56 0.45 -14.49 6.38
CA HIS A 56 -0.28 -15.66 5.89
C HIS A 56 -1.01 -16.37 7.02
N ASP A 57 -0.38 -16.54 8.18
CA ASP A 57 -1.00 -17.15 9.36
C ASP A 57 -2.22 -16.36 9.85
N TYR A 58 -2.19 -15.04 9.74
CA TYR A 58 -3.33 -14.18 10.01
C TYR A 58 -4.44 -14.35 8.96
N LEU A 59 -4.11 -14.24 7.67
CA LEU A 59 -5.09 -14.25 6.58
C LEU A 59 -5.71 -15.63 6.32
N LYS A 60 -5.02 -16.73 6.61
CA LYS A 60 -5.58 -18.08 6.44
C LYS A 60 -6.72 -18.39 7.41
N GLN A 61 -6.84 -17.62 8.52
CA GLN A 61 -7.94 -17.76 9.47
C GLN A 61 -9.24 -17.12 8.97
N GLY A 62 -9.15 -16.24 7.96
CA GLY A 62 -10.33 -15.64 7.33
C GLY A 62 -11.03 -16.61 6.38
N ASP A 63 -12.33 -16.44 6.26
CA ASP A 63 -13.22 -17.24 5.39
C ASP A 63 -13.26 -16.74 3.93
N ARG A 64 -12.79 -15.51 3.67
CA ARG A 64 -12.86 -14.86 2.36
C ARG A 64 -11.60 -14.04 2.05
N PRO A 65 -11.29 -13.81 0.74
CA PRO A 65 -10.25 -12.89 0.33
C PRO A 65 -10.56 -11.45 0.75
N VAL A 66 -9.51 -10.67 1.06
CA VAL A 66 -9.62 -9.27 1.50
C VAL A 66 -9.00 -8.32 0.47
N HIS A 67 -9.44 -7.05 0.47
CA HIS A 67 -8.71 -5.98 -0.19
C HIS A 67 -7.45 -5.69 0.62
N LEU A 68 -6.27 -5.83 0.00
CA LEU A 68 -4.98 -5.63 0.67
C LEU A 68 -4.39 -4.28 0.30
N LEU A 69 -3.93 -3.51 1.28
CA LEU A 69 -3.37 -2.17 1.07
C LEU A 69 -2.06 -1.99 1.83
N GLY A 70 -1.16 -1.19 1.27
CA GLY A 70 0.06 -0.78 1.97
C GLY A 70 0.76 0.38 1.29
N HIS A 71 1.48 1.15 2.09
CA HIS A 71 2.29 2.30 1.66
C HIS A 71 3.77 1.94 1.71
N GLY A 72 4.56 2.36 0.72
CA GLY A 72 6.00 2.14 0.67
C GLY A 72 6.39 0.67 0.87
N ILE A 73 7.25 0.38 1.87
CA ILE A 73 7.70 -0.99 2.15
C ILE A 73 6.55 -1.92 2.59
N SER A 74 5.52 -1.40 3.26
CA SER A 74 4.32 -2.17 3.58
C SER A 74 3.56 -2.57 2.32
N GLY A 75 3.52 -1.70 1.31
CA GLY A 75 2.98 -2.00 -0.02
C GLY A 75 3.82 -3.05 -0.76
N ALA A 76 5.15 -2.98 -0.66
CA ALA A 76 6.02 -4.01 -1.23
C ALA A 76 5.80 -5.39 -0.58
N LEU A 77 5.59 -5.43 0.75
CA LEU A 77 5.20 -6.67 1.45
C LEU A 77 3.85 -7.19 0.95
N ALA A 78 2.86 -6.30 0.80
CA ALA A 78 1.54 -6.65 0.26
C ALA A 78 1.64 -7.24 -1.17
N LEU A 79 2.48 -6.65 -2.03
CA LEU A 79 2.74 -7.14 -3.38
C LEU A 79 3.36 -8.53 -3.36
N LEU A 80 4.38 -8.77 -2.54
CA LEU A 80 5.01 -10.08 -2.38
C LEU A 80 4.01 -11.13 -1.88
N TYR A 81 3.14 -10.73 -0.94
CA TYR A 81 2.09 -11.60 -0.44
C TYR A 81 1.08 -11.96 -1.53
N ALA A 82 0.57 -10.97 -2.25
CA ALA A 82 -0.42 -11.17 -3.31
C ALA A 82 0.13 -12.02 -4.49
N ARG A 83 1.43 -11.95 -4.77
CA ARG A 83 2.09 -12.82 -5.76
C ARG A 83 2.15 -14.28 -5.31
N ARG A 84 2.28 -14.55 -3.99
CA ARG A 84 2.41 -15.91 -3.44
C ARG A 84 1.05 -16.54 -3.09
N HIS A 85 0.10 -15.72 -2.65
CA HIS A 85 -1.19 -16.14 -2.12
C HIS A 85 -2.34 -15.33 -2.74
N PRO A 86 -2.48 -15.35 -4.09
CA PRO A 86 -3.53 -14.59 -4.78
C PRO A 86 -4.94 -14.99 -4.35
N GLU A 87 -5.13 -16.24 -3.94
CA GLU A 87 -6.41 -16.78 -3.46
C GLU A 87 -6.91 -16.12 -2.16
N ARG A 88 -6.04 -15.41 -1.45
CA ARG A 88 -6.36 -14.69 -0.21
C ARG A 88 -6.55 -13.18 -0.43
N VAL A 89 -6.33 -12.69 -1.64
CA VAL A 89 -6.34 -11.26 -1.96
C VAL A 89 -7.40 -10.98 -3.01
N ARG A 90 -8.42 -10.20 -2.62
CA ARG A 90 -9.48 -9.77 -3.52
C ARG A 90 -9.02 -8.71 -4.51
N SER A 91 -8.22 -7.76 -4.04
CA SER A 91 -7.48 -6.78 -4.83
C SER A 91 -6.31 -6.25 -4.03
N LEU A 92 -5.34 -5.67 -4.73
CA LEU A 92 -4.16 -5.04 -4.13
C LEU A 92 -4.16 -3.54 -4.43
N THR A 93 -3.94 -2.72 -3.40
CA THR A 93 -3.73 -1.27 -3.54
C THR A 93 -2.33 -0.91 -3.03
N LEU A 94 -1.51 -0.35 -3.90
CA LEU A 94 -0.15 0.10 -3.60
C LEU A 94 -0.10 1.62 -3.54
N LEU A 95 0.42 2.19 -2.44
CA LEU A 95 0.60 3.63 -2.27
C LEU A 95 2.10 3.93 -2.19
N SER A 96 2.58 4.83 -3.04
CA SER A 96 4.02 5.18 -3.17
C SER A 96 4.92 3.94 -3.28
N VAL A 97 4.56 3.04 -4.19
CA VAL A 97 5.37 1.86 -4.55
C VAL A 97 5.67 1.93 -6.04
N GLY A 98 6.93 2.13 -6.39
CA GLY A 98 7.39 2.15 -7.78
C GLY A 98 7.46 0.76 -8.39
N VAL A 99 7.71 0.69 -9.71
CA VAL A 99 7.87 -0.57 -10.44
C VAL A 99 9.03 -1.43 -9.90
N CYS A 100 10.03 -0.83 -9.26
CA CYS A 100 11.02 -1.48 -8.42
C CYS A 100 10.57 -1.44 -6.95
N PRO A 101 9.79 -2.41 -6.46
CA PRO A 101 8.94 -2.25 -5.27
C PRO A 101 9.67 -2.04 -3.95
N LEU A 102 10.96 -2.37 -3.88
CA LEU A 102 11.77 -2.16 -2.68
C LEU A 102 12.50 -0.81 -2.68
N VAL A 103 12.38 0.01 -3.73
CA VAL A 103 12.90 1.38 -3.70
C VAL A 103 11.90 2.23 -2.90
N ASP A 104 12.30 2.65 -1.72
CA ASP A 104 11.52 3.46 -0.79
C ASP A 104 12.35 4.61 -0.22
N TRP A 105 11.80 5.37 0.73
CA TRP A 105 12.51 6.48 1.35
C TRP A 105 13.78 6.04 2.11
N GLN A 106 13.80 4.82 2.69
CA GLN A 106 14.98 4.30 3.39
C GLN A 106 16.10 3.92 2.42
N ALA A 107 15.76 3.35 1.25
CA ALA A 107 16.74 3.13 0.19
C ALA A 107 17.40 4.44 -0.24
N HIS A 108 16.62 5.53 -0.39
CA HIS A 108 17.11 6.87 -0.69
C HIS A 108 17.98 7.44 0.44
N TYR A 109 17.55 7.27 1.70
CA TYR A 109 18.34 7.67 2.87
C TYR A 109 19.69 6.99 2.88
N TYR A 110 19.77 5.67 2.80
CA TYR A 110 21.03 4.93 2.83
C TYR A 110 21.94 5.27 1.64
N SER A 111 21.36 5.55 0.47
CA SER A 111 22.13 5.99 -0.69
C SER A 111 22.77 7.36 -0.46
N ARG A 112 22.03 8.33 0.09
CA ARG A 112 22.56 9.66 0.42
C ARG A 112 23.60 9.57 1.54
N PHE A 113 23.31 8.83 2.60
CA PHE A 113 24.20 8.68 3.75
C PHE A 113 25.53 8.01 3.36
N ALA A 114 25.53 7.08 2.42
CA ALA A 114 26.76 6.46 1.92
C ALA A 114 27.63 7.40 1.05
N LEU A 115 26.99 8.39 0.39
CA LEU A 115 27.68 9.30 -0.54
C LEU A 115 28.12 10.61 0.10
N LEU A 116 27.45 11.05 1.17
CA LEU A 116 27.67 12.36 1.77
C LEU A 116 28.47 12.21 3.08
N PRO A 117 29.58 12.98 3.24
CA PRO A 117 30.35 13.00 4.49
C PRO A 117 29.66 13.87 5.55
N CYS A 118 28.44 13.51 5.95
CA CYS A 118 27.63 14.29 6.92
C CYS A 118 26.96 13.38 7.95
N SER A 119 26.42 13.97 9.01
CA SER A 119 25.73 13.24 10.06
C SER A 119 24.41 12.64 9.59
N ARG A 120 23.93 11.60 10.28
CA ARG A 120 22.60 11.00 10.11
C ARG A 120 21.50 12.06 10.15
N GLU A 121 21.55 12.94 11.15
CA GLU A 121 20.59 14.03 11.32
C GLU A 121 20.56 14.97 10.11
N THR A 122 21.74 15.33 9.56
CA THR A 122 21.84 16.18 8.36
C THR A 122 21.15 15.54 7.15
N VAL A 123 21.36 14.24 6.93
CA VAL A 123 20.67 13.52 5.84
C VAL A 123 19.17 13.49 6.07
N LEU A 124 18.71 13.20 7.29
CA LEU A 124 17.28 13.19 7.64
C LEU A 124 16.65 14.56 7.47
N ALA A 125 17.34 15.64 7.87
CA ALA A 125 16.88 17.02 7.66
C ALA A 125 16.67 17.35 6.17
N GLN A 126 17.53 16.81 5.28
CA GLN A 126 17.34 16.94 3.83
C GLN A 126 16.22 16.05 3.28
N MET A 127 15.93 14.91 3.94
CA MET A 127 14.83 14.04 3.55
C MET A 127 13.46 14.63 3.88
N VAL A 128 13.32 15.39 4.98
CA VAL A 128 12.04 15.97 5.41
C VAL A 128 11.35 16.76 4.29
N PRO A 129 11.96 17.78 3.65
CA PRO A 129 11.31 18.50 2.56
C PRO A 129 11.03 17.64 1.33
N THR A 130 11.80 16.59 1.10
CA THR A 130 11.56 15.62 0.02
C THR A 130 10.28 14.81 0.27
N LEU A 131 10.08 14.34 1.51
CA LEU A 131 8.97 13.48 1.89
C LEU A 131 7.67 14.25 2.17
N PHE A 132 7.79 15.41 2.84
CA PHE A 132 6.65 16.14 3.41
C PHE A 132 6.47 17.55 2.84
N GLY A 133 7.34 18.01 1.95
CA GLY A 133 7.40 19.42 1.54
C GLY A 133 8.05 20.31 2.61
N ARG A 134 8.01 21.62 2.39
CA ARG A 134 8.57 22.60 3.33
C ARG A 134 7.79 22.60 4.63
N GLN A 135 8.49 22.49 5.74
CA GLN A 135 7.94 22.48 7.09
C GLN A 135 8.56 23.60 7.94
N SER A 136 7.88 24.02 9.01
CA SER A 136 8.49 24.89 10.02
C SER A 136 9.61 24.15 10.77
N TRP A 137 10.55 24.89 11.35
CA TRP A 137 11.68 24.29 12.05
C TRP A 137 11.28 23.30 13.18
N PRO A 138 10.34 23.62 14.06
CA PRO A 138 9.90 22.68 15.11
C PRO A 138 9.33 21.38 14.50
N VAL A 139 8.48 21.47 13.48
CA VAL A 139 7.90 20.32 12.80
C VAL A 139 8.99 19.49 12.11
N THR A 140 10.00 20.15 11.53
CA THR A 140 11.14 19.46 10.92
C THR A 140 11.89 18.61 11.93
N GLN A 141 12.14 19.14 13.15
CA GLN A 141 12.79 18.40 14.23
C GLN A 141 11.98 17.18 14.66
N ASP A 142 10.67 17.33 14.85
CA ASP A 142 9.78 16.21 15.19
C ASP A 142 9.79 15.13 14.09
N LEU A 143 9.81 15.54 12.82
CA LEU A 143 9.87 14.62 11.70
C LEU A 143 11.22 13.89 11.60
N ILE A 144 12.34 14.57 11.87
CA ILE A 144 13.66 13.94 11.94
C ILE A 144 13.66 12.82 12.97
N GLN A 145 13.21 13.10 14.19
CA GLN A 145 13.13 12.10 15.26
C GLN A 145 12.24 10.90 14.87
N LEU A 146 11.13 11.20 14.20
CA LEU A 146 10.21 10.16 13.74
C LEU A 146 10.83 9.27 12.65
N LEU A 147 11.50 9.86 11.67
CA LEU A 147 12.21 9.12 10.63
C LEU A 147 13.37 8.32 11.20
N GLU A 148 14.09 8.87 12.18
CA GLU A 148 15.14 8.17 12.89
C GLU A 148 14.60 6.93 13.63
N LYS A 149 13.48 7.10 14.34
CA LYS A 149 12.80 5.98 14.98
C LYS A 149 12.33 4.92 13.99
N ASP A 150 11.90 5.32 12.79
CA ASP A 150 11.49 4.37 11.74
C ASP A 150 12.70 3.60 11.20
N LEU A 151 13.83 4.25 10.97
CA LEU A 151 15.07 3.57 10.57
C LEU A 151 15.51 2.48 11.57
N ASP A 152 15.25 2.70 12.86
CA ASP A 152 15.70 1.80 13.93
C ASP A 152 14.72 0.66 14.22
N ASN A 153 13.41 0.80 13.88
CA ASN A 153 12.37 -0.12 14.36
C ASN A 153 11.43 -0.65 13.26
N SER A 154 11.64 -0.29 12.00
CA SER A 154 10.81 -0.79 10.91
C SER A 154 11.43 -2.02 10.24
N LEU A 155 10.57 -2.78 9.56
CA LEU A 155 11.03 -3.85 8.68
C LEU A 155 11.66 -3.22 7.41
N SER A 156 12.97 -3.03 7.43
CA SER A 156 13.71 -2.51 6.28
C SER A 156 14.61 -3.57 5.67
N PRO A 157 14.49 -3.85 4.37
CA PRO A 157 15.43 -4.73 3.67
C PRO A 157 16.75 -4.04 3.33
N HIS A 158 16.90 -2.74 3.68
CA HIS A 158 18.04 -1.90 3.35
C HIS A 158 18.96 -1.71 4.54
N THR A 159 20.26 -1.60 4.26
CA THR A 159 21.29 -1.25 5.24
C THR A 159 22.32 -0.31 4.57
N LEU A 160 23.25 0.22 5.36
CA LEU A 160 24.36 1.02 4.82
C LEU A 160 25.15 0.27 3.73
N TYR A 161 25.31 -1.04 3.87
CA TYR A 161 26.12 -1.87 2.97
C TYR A 161 25.33 -2.61 1.89
N ARG A 162 24.02 -2.72 2.06
CA ARG A 162 23.16 -3.49 1.15
C ARG A 162 21.86 -2.74 0.86
N ARG A 163 21.53 -2.59 -0.43
CA ARG A 163 20.18 -2.25 -0.91
C ARG A 163 19.57 -3.50 -1.50
N ALA A 164 18.47 -3.92 -0.91
CA ALA A 164 17.68 -4.98 -1.50
C ALA A 164 16.99 -4.45 -2.77
N SER A 165 16.80 -5.33 -3.72
CA SER A 165 16.03 -5.06 -4.93
C SER A 165 15.02 -6.18 -5.16
N LEU A 166 13.92 -5.83 -5.79
CA LEU A 166 12.92 -6.77 -6.29
C LEU A 166 12.66 -6.42 -7.75
N PHE A 167 12.68 -7.43 -8.60
CA PHE A 167 12.43 -7.23 -10.02
C PHE A 167 11.00 -6.74 -10.27
N PRO A 168 10.83 -5.85 -11.29
CA PRO A 168 9.52 -5.49 -11.80
C PRO A 168 8.68 -6.72 -12.14
N GLY A 169 7.37 -6.57 -12.10
CA GLY A 169 6.45 -7.65 -12.45
C GLY A 169 5.06 -7.36 -11.93
N GLY A 170 4.06 -7.87 -12.62
CA GLY A 170 2.66 -7.77 -12.24
C GLY A 170 2.29 -8.63 -11.04
N VAL A 171 1.01 -8.68 -10.77
CA VAL A 171 0.38 -9.50 -9.72
C VAL A 171 -0.87 -10.16 -10.32
N PRO A 172 -1.22 -11.41 -9.95
CA PRO A 172 -2.36 -12.10 -10.58
C PRO A 172 -3.74 -11.58 -10.14
N VAL A 173 -3.80 -10.75 -9.11
CA VAL A 173 -5.05 -10.12 -8.63
C VAL A 173 -5.23 -8.71 -9.21
N PRO A 174 -6.46 -8.14 -9.19
CA PRO A 174 -6.70 -6.76 -9.59
C PRO A 174 -5.84 -5.78 -8.79
N LEU A 175 -5.24 -4.79 -9.48
CA LEU A 175 -4.23 -3.89 -8.94
C LEU A 175 -4.63 -2.42 -9.12
N LEU A 176 -4.55 -1.66 -8.03
CA LEU A 176 -4.55 -0.19 -8.05
C LEU A 176 -3.20 0.31 -7.58
N VAL A 177 -2.50 1.07 -8.41
CA VAL A 177 -1.25 1.74 -8.04
C VAL A 177 -1.51 3.23 -7.88
N CYS A 178 -1.16 3.79 -6.73
CA CYS A 178 -1.31 5.21 -6.41
C CYS A 178 0.05 5.83 -6.06
N GLY A 179 0.31 7.03 -6.58
CA GLY A 179 1.51 7.79 -6.23
C GLY A 179 1.27 9.29 -6.30
N GLY A 180 2.23 10.09 -5.86
CA GLY A 180 2.17 11.53 -5.92
C GLY A 180 2.83 12.07 -7.19
N SER A 181 2.26 13.12 -7.81
CA SER A 181 2.84 13.76 -8.99
C SER A 181 4.13 14.57 -8.68
N GLU A 182 4.35 14.91 -7.40
CA GLU A 182 5.55 15.58 -6.89
C GLU A 182 6.38 14.68 -5.97
N ASP A 183 6.19 13.36 -6.04
CA ASP A 183 6.98 12.41 -5.27
C ASP A 183 8.39 12.29 -5.86
N ALA A 184 9.40 12.61 -5.05
CA ALA A 184 10.81 12.53 -5.43
C ALA A 184 11.48 11.23 -4.93
N ILE A 185 10.74 10.37 -4.24
CA ILE A 185 11.16 9.04 -3.83
C ILE A 185 10.70 8.02 -4.88
N ILE A 186 9.41 8.00 -5.15
CA ILE A 186 8.80 7.24 -6.22
C ILE A 186 8.41 8.26 -7.29
N ASP A 187 9.39 8.67 -8.08
CA ASP A 187 9.16 9.67 -9.10
C ASP A 187 8.11 9.19 -10.14
N PRO A 188 7.50 10.12 -10.89
CA PRO A 188 6.48 9.77 -11.87
C PRO A 188 6.90 8.71 -12.88
N ASN A 189 8.19 8.64 -13.28
CA ASN A 189 8.69 7.62 -14.21
C ASN A 189 8.73 6.23 -13.53
N ALA A 190 9.14 6.18 -12.26
CA ALA A 190 9.11 4.93 -11.48
C ALA A 190 7.68 4.43 -11.27
N LEU A 191 6.71 5.35 -11.16
CA LEU A 191 5.29 5.01 -11.09
C LEU A 191 4.75 4.57 -12.46
N ASP A 192 5.04 5.31 -13.53
CA ASP A 192 4.65 4.98 -14.89
C ASP A 192 5.27 3.66 -15.40
N GLY A 193 6.38 3.25 -14.80
CA GLY A 193 6.98 1.94 -15.03
C GLY A 193 6.06 0.75 -14.74
N TRP A 194 4.96 0.96 -14.02
CA TRP A 194 3.94 -0.06 -13.82
C TRP A 194 3.10 -0.35 -15.07
N ARG A 195 2.96 0.59 -16.03
CA ARG A 195 2.08 0.46 -17.21
C ARG A 195 2.22 -0.83 -17.99
N PRO A 196 3.44 -1.34 -18.26
CA PRO A 196 3.60 -2.62 -18.94
C PRO A 196 3.10 -3.86 -18.15
N TRP A 197 2.86 -3.69 -16.85
CA TRP A 197 2.46 -4.76 -15.94
C TRP A 197 0.99 -4.68 -15.53
N LEU A 198 0.27 -3.63 -15.96
CA LEU A 198 -1.16 -3.46 -15.72
C LEU A 198 -1.96 -4.31 -16.69
N LYS A 199 -3.00 -4.94 -16.19
CA LYS A 199 -3.90 -5.80 -16.95
C LYS A 199 -5.13 -4.99 -17.39
N ASP A 200 -5.51 -5.12 -18.65
CA ASP A 200 -6.70 -4.50 -19.21
C ASP A 200 -8.00 -5.17 -18.73
N GLU A 201 -9.13 -4.50 -18.95
CA GLU A 201 -10.45 -5.12 -18.79
C GLU A 201 -10.55 -6.37 -19.69
N GLY A 202 -11.03 -7.46 -19.08
CA GLY A 202 -11.13 -8.75 -19.79
C GLY A 202 -9.93 -9.69 -19.62
N PHE A 203 -8.85 -9.25 -18.99
CA PHE A 203 -7.75 -10.14 -18.61
C PHE A 203 -8.20 -11.23 -17.63
N PHE A 204 -9.06 -10.88 -16.70
CA PHE A 204 -9.58 -11.80 -15.71
C PHE A 204 -10.72 -12.67 -16.31
N PRO A 205 -10.76 -13.97 -15.96
CA PRO A 205 -11.85 -14.82 -16.41
C PRO A 205 -13.19 -14.31 -15.90
N LYS A 206 -14.23 -14.49 -16.71
CA LYS A 206 -15.62 -14.25 -16.29
C LYS A 206 -16.00 -15.25 -15.20
N ASP A 207 -16.73 -14.78 -14.22
CA ASP A 207 -17.37 -15.66 -13.25
C ASP A 207 -18.60 -16.38 -13.86
N GLU A 208 -19.26 -17.22 -13.05
CA GLU A 208 -20.45 -17.98 -13.46
C GLU A 208 -21.61 -17.08 -13.91
N THR A 209 -21.62 -15.78 -13.51
CA THR A 209 -22.62 -14.78 -13.91
C THR A 209 -22.26 -14.04 -15.20
N GLY A 210 -21.06 -14.28 -15.75
CA GLY A 210 -20.53 -13.57 -16.91
C GLY A 210 -19.86 -12.23 -16.57
N TRP A 211 -19.71 -11.89 -15.27
CA TRP A 211 -19.03 -10.68 -14.82
C TRP A 211 -17.50 -10.87 -14.87
N THR A 212 -16.81 -9.80 -15.27
CA THR A 212 -15.34 -9.75 -15.32
C THR A 212 -14.86 -8.68 -14.33
N PRO A 213 -13.84 -8.96 -13.50
CA PRO A 213 -13.19 -7.93 -12.71
C PRO A 213 -12.70 -6.77 -13.59
N PRO A 214 -12.72 -5.53 -13.08
CA PRO A 214 -12.17 -4.39 -13.81
C PRO A 214 -10.68 -4.58 -14.02
N GLY A 215 -10.14 -3.93 -15.05
CA GLY A 215 -8.71 -3.85 -15.29
C GLY A 215 -7.97 -3.15 -14.15
N ASP A 216 -6.66 -3.29 -14.17
CA ASP A 216 -5.77 -2.61 -13.23
C ASP A 216 -5.80 -1.10 -13.47
N ARG A 217 -5.51 -0.32 -12.44
CA ARG A 217 -5.51 1.14 -12.51
C ARG A 217 -4.23 1.73 -11.97
N LEU A 218 -3.84 2.85 -12.55
CA LEU A 218 -2.78 3.72 -12.05
C LEU A 218 -3.33 5.12 -11.86
N TRP A 219 -3.14 5.68 -10.67
CA TRP A 219 -3.57 7.02 -10.31
C TRP A 219 -2.42 7.84 -9.73
N GLN A 220 -2.28 9.07 -10.21
CA GLN A 220 -1.32 10.05 -9.69
C GLN A 220 -2.08 11.16 -8.97
N CYS A 221 -1.82 11.31 -7.67
CA CYS A 221 -2.35 12.39 -6.86
C CYS A 221 -1.71 13.72 -7.26
N PRO A 222 -2.47 14.70 -7.78
CA PRO A 222 -1.91 16.00 -8.15
C PRO A 222 -1.32 16.73 -6.93
N GLY A 223 -0.08 17.23 -7.04
CA GLY A 223 0.64 17.89 -5.95
C GLY A 223 1.04 16.96 -4.80
N GLY A 224 0.76 15.66 -4.92
CA GLY A 224 1.11 14.65 -3.91
C GLY A 224 2.60 14.36 -3.87
N ARG A 225 3.15 14.18 -2.65
CA ARG A 225 4.51 13.70 -2.37
C ARG A 225 4.45 12.29 -1.82
N TYR A 226 5.55 11.77 -1.27
CA TYR A 226 5.64 10.40 -0.77
C TYR A 226 4.49 10.02 0.19
N PHE A 227 4.10 10.92 1.11
CA PHE A 227 2.95 10.74 2.00
C PHE A 227 1.68 11.44 1.48
N PHE A 228 1.40 11.36 0.17
CA PHE A 228 0.23 12.03 -0.42
C PHE A 228 -1.08 11.63 0.23
N HIS A 229 -1.25 10.40 0.66
CA HIS A 229 -2.45 9.90 1.34
C HIS A 229 -2.71 10.54 2.72
N TYR A 230 -1.68 11.14 3.33
CA TYR A 230 -1.82 11.97 4.53
C TYR A 230 -2.35 13.37 4.20
N HIS A 231 -1.83 13.98 3.14
CA HIS A 231 -2.18 15.35 2.73
C HIS A 231 -3.49 15.42 1.93
N PHE A 232 -3.79 14.37 1.16
CA PHE A 232 -4.97 14.26 0.30
C PHE A 232 -5.78 12.99 0.62
N PRO A 233 -6.19 12.80 1.89
CA PRO A 233 -6.81 11.54 2.32
C PRO A 233 -8.16 11.30 1.66
N GLN A 234 -8.96 12.35 1.42
CA GLN A 234 -10.26 12.23 0.79
C GLN A 234 -10.14 11.79 -0.66
N SER A 235 -9.36 12.49 -1.49
CA SER A 235 -9.17 12.14 -2.91
C SER A 235 -8.57 10.74 -3.05
N THR A 236 -7.64 10.36 -2.17
CA THR A 236 -7.07 9.00 -2.14
C THR A 236 -8.12 7.96 -1.79
N ALA A 237 -8.97 8.24 -0.78
CA ALA A 237 -10.05 7.35 -0.41
C ALA A 237 -11.08 7.17 -1.53
N GLU A 238 -11.45 8.25 -2.23
CA GLU A 238 -12.38 8.22 -3.38
C GLU A 238 -11.85 7.28 -4.48
N GLN A 239 -10.58 7.35 -4.83
CA GLN A 239 -9.98 6.45 -5.83
C GLN A 239 -10.00 4.98 -5.39
N ILE A 240 -9.68 4.72 -4.13
CA ILE A 240 -9.69 3.37 -3.58
C ILE A 240 -11.12 2.81 -3.51
N LEU A 241 -12.08 3.60 -3.04
CA LEU A 241 -13.47 3.19 -2.92
C LEU A 241 -14.12 2.97 -4.28
N ASP A 242 -13.86 3.83 -5.27
CA ASP A 242 -14.33 3.63 -6.65
C ASP A 242 -13.75 2.35 -7.25
N PHE A 243 -12.45 2.09 -7.04
CA PHE A 243 -11.84 0.83 -7.45
C PHE A 243 -12.50 -0.37 -6.77
N TRP A 244 -12.79 -0.33 -5.46
CA TRP A 244 -13.47 -1.42 -4.76
C TRP A 244 -14.93 -1.59 -5.17
N GLN A 245 -15.64 -0.49 -5.45
CA GLN A 245 -17.03 -0.54 -5.91
C GLN A 245 -17.17 -1.23 -7.27
N SER A 246 -16.15 -1.14 -8.13
CA SER A 246 -16.13 -1.83 -9.40
C SER A 246 -16.22 -3.36 -9.27
N PHE A 247 -15.88 -3.93 -8.10
CA PHE A 247 -16.06 -5.35 -7.77
C PHE A 247 -17.44 -5.68 -7.19
N SER A 248 -18.25 -4.69 -6.84
CA SER A 248 -19.52 -4.86 -6.15
C SER A 248 -20.74 -4.82 -7.08
N ARG A 249 -20.55 -4.67 -8.40
CA ARG A 249 -21.62 -4.67 -9.38
C ARG A 249 -22.08 -6.08 -9.74
N LEU A 250 -22.53 -6.83 -8.72
CA LEU A 250 -23.51 -7.90 -8.96
C LEU A 250 -24.86 -7.20 -9.21
N PRO A 251 -25.59 -7.50 -10.29
CA PRO A 251 -26.96 -7.07 -10.40
C PRO A 251 -27.71 -7.67 -9.19
N VAL A 252 -28.29 -6.80 -8.35
CA VAL A 252 -29.24 -7.21 -7.35
C VAL A 252 -30.41 -7.82 -8.13
N GLN A 253 -30.46 -9.14 -8.24
CA GLN A 253 -31.65 -9.83 -8.66
C GLN A 253 -32.68 -9.61 -7.55
N HIS A 254 -33.58 -8.64 -7.74
CA HIS A 254 -34.85 -8.63 -7.03
C HIS A 254 -35.57 -9.91 -7.43
N PRO A 255 -35.91 -10.82 -6.48
CA PRO A 255 -36.81 -11.91 -6.82
C PRO A 255 -38.09 -11.27 -7.29
N ALA A 256 -38.46 -11.52 -8.55
CA ALA A 256 -39.78 -11.21 -9.04
C ALA A 256 -40.78 -12.00 -8.21
N PHE A 257 -41.54 -11.32 -7.36
CA PHE A 257 -42.73 -11.89 -6.73
C PHE A 257 -43.75 -12.07 -7.84
N GLU A 258 -43.82 -13.25 -8.44
CA GLU A 258 -44.98 -13.70 -9.19
C GLU A 258 -46.11 -13.89 -8.22
N ILE A 259 -47.08 -12.98 -8.22
CA ILE A 259 -48.36 -13.17 -7.62
C ILE A 259 -49.10 -14.13 -8.55
N ALA A 260 -49.10 -15.41 -8.20
CA ALA A 260 -50.02 -16.38 -8.80
C ALA A 260 -51.45 -16.01 -8.40
N SER A 261 -52.19 -15.40 -9.31
CA SER A 261 -53.66 -15.26 -9.17
C SER A 261 -54.28 -16.61 -9.40
N ALA A 262 -54.74 -17.20 -8.31
CA ALA A 262 -55.65 -18.35 -8.37
C ALA A 262 -57.01 -17.83 -8.85
N GLY A 263 -57.50 -18.32 -10.02
CA GLY A 263 -58.87 -18.33 -10.45
C GLY A 263 -59.62 -19.54 -9.92
#